data_575b36b28da5f55cb97a07bb5e27db6f
#
_entry.id   575b36b28da5f55cb97a07bb5e27db6f
#
_cell.length_a   1.000
_cell.length_b   1.000
_cell.length_c   1.000
_cell.angle_alpha   90.00
_cell.angle_beta   90.00
_cell.angle_gamma   90.00
#
_symmetry.space_group_name_H-M   'P 1'
#
loop_
_entity.id
_entity.type
_entity.pdbx_description
1 polymer ?
#
loop_
_entity_poly.entity_id
_entity_poly.type
_entity_poly.pdbx_seq_one_letter_code
_entity_poly.pdbx_strand_id
1 'polypeptide(L)' 'MNIDKIKNKIINIKNGKLKIKVNIGRNKYEYYEGIIDKMYQNIFTVITNKGIKSFSYSDIATKAVILSKFD' A
#
# COMPACT_ATOMS: atom_id res chain seq x y z
N MET A 1 9.07 14.51 4.37
CA MET A 1 8.04 13.55 3.92
C MET A 1 6.68 14.00 4.40
N ASN A 2 5.69 14.05 3.53
CA ASN A 2 4.36 14.52 3.89
C ASN A 2 3.38 13.34 3.99
N ILE A 3 3.21 12.84 5.20
CA ILE A 3 2.36 11.68 5.47
C ILE A 3 0.89 12.00 5.18
N ASP A 4 0.44 13.22 5.44
CA ASP A 4 -0.95 13.60 5.18
C ASP A 4 -1.29 13.53 3.69
N LYS A 5 -0.36 13.93 2.85
CA LYS A 5 -0.52 13.83 1.40
C LYS A 5 -0.65 12.38 0.95
N ILE A 6 0.16 11.51 1.54
CA ILE A 6 0.12 10.07 1.26
C ILE A 6 -1.20 9.46 1.74
N LYS A 7 -1.64 9.83 2.95
CA LYS A 7 -2.92 9.36 3.48
C LYS A 7 -4.08 9.75 2.59
N ASN A 8 -4.10 10.99 2.12
CA ASN A 8 -5.16 11.47 1.22
C ASN A 8 -5.18 10.69 -0.09
N LYS A 9 -4.01 10.39 -0.63
CA LYS A 9 -3.88 9.59 -1.84
C LYS A 9 -4.45 8.19 -1.63
N ILE A 10 -4.15 7.58 -0.50
CA ILE A 10 -4.65 6.25 -0.16
C ILE A 10 -6.17 6.28 0.04
N ILE A 11 -6.69 7.29 0.71
CA ILE A 11 -8.14 7.46 0.92
C ILE A 11 -8.87 7.53 -0.43
N ASN A 12 -8.29 8.21 -1.41
CA ASN A 12 -8.91 8.34 -2.73
C ASN A 12 -8.99 7.02 -3.50
N ILE A 13 -8.12 6.06 -3.19
CA ILE A 13 -8.07 4.78 -3.91
C ILE A 13 -8.55 3.59 -3.06
N LYS A 14 -8.92 3.83 -1.79
CA LYS A 14 -9.23 2.72 -0.86
C LYS A 14 -10.55 2.02 -1.15
N ASN A 15 -11.43 2.60 -1.96
CA ASN A 15 -12.76 2.05 -2.24
C ASN A 15 -12.74 1.04 -3.37
N GLY A 16 -11.63 0.40 -3.62
CA GLY A 16 -11.54 -0.58 -4.69
C GLY A 16 -10.37 -1.50 -4.49
N LYS A 17 -10.29 -2.49 -5.36
CA LYS A 17 -9.19 -3.43 -5.36
C LYS A 17 -7.92 -2.75 -5.87
N LEU A 18 -6.82 -2.99 -5.22
CA LEU A 18 -5.54 -2.39 -5.54
C LEU A 18 -4.52 -3.44 -5.93
N LYS A 19 -3.58 -3.04 -6.76
CA LYS A 19 -2.35 -3.79 -7.00
C LYS A 19 -1.27 -3.21 -6.11
N ILE A 20 -0.55 -4.07 -5.43
CA ILE A 20 0.50 -3.67 -4.51
C ILE A 20 1.82 -4.29 -4.98
N LYS A 21 2.79 -3.44 -5.25
CA LYS A 21 4.14 -3.87 -5.64
C LYS A 21 5.08 -3.55 -4.50
N VAL A 22 5.71 -4.57 -3.94
CA VAL A 22 6.60 -4.42 -2.80
C VAL A 22 8.02 -4.78 -3.20
N ASN A 23 8.96 -3.87 -2.94
CA ASN A 23 10.38 -4.12 -3.17
C ASN A 23 10.92 -4.93 -1.99
N ILE A 24 11.34 -6.16 -2.26
CA ILE A 24 11.86 -7.06 -1.24
C ILE A 24 13.38 -7.24 -1.32
N GLY A 25 14.02 -6.51 -2.23
CA GLY A 25 15.46 -6.58 -2.40
C GLY A 25 15.87 -5.96 -3.71
N ARG A 26 17.15 -6.06 -4.03
CA ARG A 26 17.69 -5.46 -5.25
C ARG A 26 17.07 -6.13 -6.48
N ASN A 27 16.31 -5.37 -7.25
CA ASN A 27 15.62 -5.83 -8.45
C ASN A 27 14.65 -6.99 -8.20
N LYS A 28 14.17 -7.13 -6.95
CA LYS A 28 13.21 -8.17 -6.61
C LYS A 28 11.94 -7.53 -6.06
N TYR A 29 10.80 -7.99 -6.54
CA TYR A 29 9.51 -7.45 -6.15
C TYR A 29 8.52 -8.56 -5.86
N GLU A 30 7.62 -8.30 -4.93
CA GLU A 30 6.44 -9.13 -4.71
C GLU A 30 5.20 -8.35 -5.10
N TYR A 31 4.21 -9.05 -5.59
CA TYR A 31 2.96 -8.45 -6.04
C TYR A 31 1.80 -9.03 -5.26
N TYR A 32 0.93 -8.17 -4.80
CA TYR A 32 -0.28 -8.55 -4.10
C TYR A 32 -1.47 -7.84 -4.72
N GLU A 33 -2.66 -8.43 -4.51
CA GLU A 33 -3.93 -7.79 -4.85
C GLU A 33 -4.73 -7.72 -3.56
N GLY A 34 -5.41 -6.61 -3.33
CA GLY A 34 -6.18 -6.50 -2.12
C GLY A 34 -6.91 -5.19 -1.97
N ILE A 35 -7.56 -5.04 -0.84
CA ILE A 35 -8.30 -3.84 -0.48
C ILE A 35 -7.77 -3.33 0.85
N ILE A 36 -7.77 -2.01 0.99
CA ILE A 36 -7.33 -1.38 2.23
C ILE A 36 -8.38 -1.64 3.30
N ASP A 37 -7.93 -2.15 4.44
CA ASP A 37 -8.80 -2.48 5.57
C ASP A 37 -8.86 -1.32 6.55
N LYS A 38 -7.73 -1.02 7.20
CA LYS A 38 -7.68 0.03 8.22
C LYS A 38 -6.47 0.94 8.01
N MET A 39 -6.63 2.20 8.40
CA MET A 39 -5.55 3.18 8.36
C MET A 39 -5.27 3.64 9.79
N TYR A 40 -4.00 3.54 10.18
CA TYR A 40 -3.53 3.98 11.49
C TYR A 40 -2.62 5.21 11.31
N GLN A 41 -2.04 5.68 12.39
CA GLN A 41 -1.21 6.89 12.36
C GLN A 41 0.02 6.75 11.46
N ASN A 42 0.70 5.62 11.54
CA ASN A 42 1.96 5.39 10.81
C ASN A 42 1.90 4.26 9.80
N ILE A 43 0.90 3.40 9.90
CA ILE A 43 0.76 2.24 9.03
C ILE A 43 -0.69 2.08 8.57
N PHE A 44 -0.87 1.28 7.55
CA PHE A 44 -2.21 0.84 7.13
C PHE A 44 -2.18 -0.65 6.85
N THR A 45 -3.35 -1.28 6.93
CA THR A 45 -3.47 -2.72 6.67
C THR A 45 -4.25 -2.95 5.39
N VAL A 46 -3.91 -4.04 4.72
CA VAL A 46 -4.52 -4.45 3.46
C VAL A 46 -4.91 -5.92 3.56
N ILE A 47 -6.13 -6.22 3.17
CA ILE A 47 -6.57 -7.60 3.04
C ILE A 47 -6.18 -8.05 1.64
N THR A 48 -5.20 -8.95 1.55
CA THR A 48 -4.65 -9.39 0.27
C THR A 48 -5.02 -10.85 0.00
N ASN A 49 -4.74 -11.27 -1.24
CA ASN A 49 -4.91 -12.66 -1.65
C ASN A 49 -3.97 -13.62 -0.89
N LYS A 50 -3.00 -13.09 -0.16
CA LYS A 50 -2.07 -13.88 0.66
C LYS A 50 -2.23 -13.60 2.16
N GLY A 51 -3.37 -13.06 2.57
CA GLY A 51 -3.66 -12.72 3.96
C GLY A 51 -3.57 -11.24 4.23
N ILE A 52 -3.68 -10.87 5.50
CA ILE A 52 -3.63 -9.47 5.91
C ILE A 52 -2.17 -9.03 5.99
N LYS A 53 -1.85 -7.93 5.33
CA LYS A 53 -0.50 -7.34 5.36
C LYS A 53 -0.58 -5.91 5.88
N SER A 54 0.48 -5.45 6.51
CA SER A 54 0.58 -4.06 6.94
C SER A 54 1.76 -3.40 6.26
N PHE A 55 1.57 -2.12 5.93
CA PHE A 55 2.59 -1.32 5.25
C PHE A 55 2.65 0.04 5.92
N SER A 56 3.83 0.67 5.90
CA SER A 56 3.97 2.01 6.44
C SER A 56 3.79 3.06 5.34
N TYR A 57 3.37 4.26 5.73
CA TYR A 57 3.29 5.37 4.79
C TYR A 57 4.68 5.78 4.30
N SER A 58 5.67 5.56 5.14
CA SER A 58 7.07 5.79 4.82
C SER A 58 7.51 4.97 3.61
N ASP A 59 7.08 3.72 3.56
CA ASP A 59 7.39 2.83 2.44
C ASP A 59 6.75 3.32 1.14
N ILE A 60 5.57 3.92 1.23
CA ILE A 60 4.94 4.53 0.06
C ILE A 60 5.73 5.76 -0.40
N ALA A 61 6.19 6.59 0.54
CA ALA A 61 6.95 7.79 0.22
C ALA A 61 8.26 7.47 -0.47
N THR A 62 8.94 6.41 -0.05
CA THR A 62 10.22 6.00 -0.62
C THR A 62 10.06 5.09 -1.84
N LYS A 63 8.82 4.75 -2.19
CA LYS A 63 8.48 3.86 -3.30
C LYS A 63 8.96 2.42 -3.09
N ALA A 64 9.22 2.04 -1.85
CA ALA A 64 9.44 0.64 -1.51
C ALA A 64 8.15 -0.16 -1.68
N VAL A 65 7.01 0.51 -1.50
CA VAL A 65 5.68 -0.05 -1.76
C VAL A 65 4.96 0.89 -2.72
N ILE A 66 4.44 0.35 -3.80
CA ILE A 66 3.70 1.11 -4.81
C ILE A 66 2.28 0.57 -4.90
N LEU A 67 1.31 1.46 -4.75
CA LEU A 67 -0.11 1.13 -4.88
C LEU A 67 -0.65 1.63 -6.21
N SER A 68 -1.44 0.81 -6.87
CA SER A 68 -2.11 1.18 -8.12
C SER A 68 -3.55 0.68 -8.10
N LYS A 69 -4.44 1.40 -8.77
CA LYS A 69 -5.80 0.92 -8.92
C LYS A 69 -5.81 -0.31 -9.82
N PHE A 70 -6.68 -1.22 -9.47
CA PHE A 70 -6.88 -2.45 -10.24
C PHE A 70 -7.99 -2.20 -11.26
N ASP A 71 -7.62 -2.14 -12.50
CA ASP A 71 -8.58 -1.96 -13.59
C ASP A 71 -8.74 -3.25 -14.38
#